data_2ac93c8a99ad5109f594859dcd03e5a7
#
_entry.id   2ac93c8a99ad5109f594859dcd03e5a7
#
_cell.length_a   1.000
_cell.length_b   1.000
_cell.length_c   1.000
_cell.angle_alpha   90.00
_cell.angle_beta   90.00
_cell.angle_gamma   90.00
#
_symmetry.space_group_name_H-M   'P 1'
#
loop_
_entity.id
_entity.type
_entity.pdbx_description
1 polymer ?
#
loop_
_entity_poly.entity_id
_entity_poly.type
_entity_poly.pdbx_seq_one_letter_code
_entity_poly.pdbx_strand_id
1 'polypeptide(L)'
;QIIKNTHKIQEKNGIEKSEVKEGGFSIPMTFPLEISEKSLKHGMNFSIEMETGTGKTYVYLRTIHELHQHYGWSKFIIVVPSVAIREGVLKNSAITREHFANLYNKPEMDYYVWDSKKTGQAREFATNDTLQIMVITIDSFAKAQNVMNKQSDYGRPLDFIKATHPVVILDEPQNMETDIRRNAIAGLNP
;
A
#
# COMPACT_ATOMS: atom_id res chain seq x y z
N GLN A 1 -8.37 0.52 14.64
CA GLN A 1 -7.30 0.36 15.66
C GLN A 1 -6.24 1.46 15.53
N ILE A 2 -5.72 1.74 14.32
CA ILE A 2 -4.72 2.80 14.08
C ILE A 2 -5.29 4.17 14.43
N ILE A 3 -6.51 4.50 13.97
CA ILE A 3 -7.16 5.76 14.28
C ILE A 3 -7.40 5.90 15.80
N LYS A 4 -7.85 4.86 16.48
CA LYS A 4 -8.01 4.87 17.94
C LYS A 4 -6.68 5.03 18.67
N ASN A 5 -5.60 4.46 18.16
CA ASN A 5 -4.27 4.61 18.73
C ASN A 5 -3.69 6.00 18.44
N THR A 6 -3.91 6.55 17.25
CA THR A 6 -3.49 7.92 16.89
C THR A 6 -4.25 8.96 17.75
N HIS A 7 -5.56 8.81 17.95
CA HIS A 7 -6.33 9.65 18.85
C HIS A 7 -5.86 9.53 20.30
N LYS A 8 -5.60 8.33 20.82
CA LYS A 8 -5.05 8.14 22.17
C LYS A 8 -3.66 8.73 22.35
N ILE A 9 -2.84 8.73 21.30
CA ILE A 9 -1.51 9.35 21.32
C ILE A 9 -1.66 10.88 21.29
N GLN A 10 -2.61 11.44 20.54
CA GLN A 10 -2.89 12.87 20.51
C GLN A 10 -3.51 13.37 21.82
N GLU A 11 -4.37 12.60 22.47
CA GLU A 11 -4.96 12.97 23.77
C GLU A 11 -3.98 12.83 24.94
N LYS A 12 -3.01 11.91 24.85
CA LYS A 12 -2.01 11.66 25.92
C LYS A 12 -0.78 12.55 25.87
N ASN A 13 -0.40 12.98 24.68
CA ASN A 13 0.81 13.79 24.45
C ASN A 13 0.40 15.10 23.80
N GLY A 14 -0.25 16.02 24.50
CA GLY A 14 -0.59 17.33 23.91
C GLY A 14 0.53 17.81 22.98
N ILE A 15 0.29 17.72 21.68
CA ILE A 15 1.15 18.06 20.53
C ILE A 15 2.61 18.37 20.92
N GLU A 16 3.36 17.40 21.38
CA GLU A 16 4.81 17.52 21.41
C GLU A 16 5.35 17.11 20.05
N LYS A 17 5.98 18.09 19.39
CA LYS A 17 6.72 17.92 18.15
C LYS A 17 7.74 16.81 18.36
N SER A 18 7.51 15.62 17.81
CA SER A 18 8.52 14.58 17.78
C SER A 18 9.56 14.96 16.74
N GLU A 19 10.67 15.50 17.19
CA GLU A 19 11.87 15.69 16.38
C GLU A 19 12.54 14.34 16.18
N VAL A 20 12.51 13.81 14.97
CA VAL A 20 13.37 12.70 14.57
C VAL A 20 14.72 13.26 14.21
N LYS A 21 15.70 13.10 15.09
CA LYS A 21 17.10 13.45 14.81
C LYS A 21 17.77 12.28 14.09
N GLU A 22 17.84 12.34 12.78
CA GLU A 22 18.84 11.62 11.99
C GLU A 22 19.69 12.63 11.22
N GLY A 23 21.00 12.63 11.45
CA GLY A 23 21.97 13.32 10.63
C GLY A 23 21.95 14.87 10.67
N GLY A 24 21.52 15.49 11.76
CA GLY A 24 21.62 16.94 11.94
C GLY A 24 20.60 17.80 11.20
N PHE A 25 19.62 17.20 10.52
CA PHE A 25 18.47 17.89 9.93
C PHE A 25 17.21 17.52 10.69
N SER A 26 16.61 18.49 11.38
CA SER A 26 15.26 18.36 11.92
C SER A 26 14.25 18.75 10.85
N ILE A 27 13.52 17.78 10.32
CA ILE A 27 12.35 18.04 9.49
C ILE A 27 11.15 18.09 10.44
N PRO A 28 10.47 19.24 10.60
CA PRO A 28 9.25 19.29 11.37
C PRO A 28 8.17 18.51 10.61
N MET A 29 7.90 17.29 11.03
CA MET A 29 6.78 16.51 10.52
C MET A 29 5.51 16.97 11.25
N THR A 30 4.95 18.07 10.86
CA THR A 30 3.56 18.39 11.15
C THR A 30 2.71 17.65 10.12
N PHE A 31 2.14 16.51 10.51
CA PHE A 31 1.04 15.92 9.76
C PHE A 31 -0.26 16.57 10.24
N PRO A 32 -0.89 17.47 9.47
CA PRO A 32 -2.28 17.70 9.65
C PRO A 32 -3.03 16.50 9.09
N LEU A 33 -3.21 15.46 9.89
CA LEU A 33 -4.22 14.44 9.62
C LEU A 33 -5.59 15.08 9.87
N GLU A 34 -6.09 15.85 8.90
CA GLU A 34 -7.51 16.14 8.82
C GLU A 34 -8.25 14.86 8.46
N ILE A 35 -8.48 14.03 9.46
CA ILE A 35 -9.36 12.86 9.33
C ILE A 35 -10.77 13.42 9.27
N SER A 36 -11.30 13.59 8.05
CA SER A 36 -12.70 13.98 7.90
C SER A 36 -13.60 12.88 8.45
N GLU A 37 -14.71 13.26 9.11
CA GLU A 37 -15.74 12.31 9.57
C GLU A 37 -16.26 11.41 8.44
N LYS A 38 -16.20 11.87 7.19
CA LYS A 38 -16.49 11.08 6.00
C LYS A 38 -15.52 9.91 5.80
N SER A 39 -14.24 10.10 6.08
CA SER A 39 -13.23 9.04 5.97
C SER A 39 -13.45 7.93 6.99
N LEU A 40 -13.96 8.26 8.17
CA LEU A 40 -14.32 7.30 9.21
C LEU A 40 -15.55 6.43 8.84
N LYS A 41 -16.46 6.96 8.03
CA LYS A 41 -17.65 6.22 7.55
C LYS A 41 -17.36 5.29 6.38
N HIS A 42 -16.27 5.50 5.64
CA HIS A 42 -15.92 4.75 4.43
C HIS A 42 -14.64 3.91 4.58
N GLY A 43 -14.21 3.61 5.80
CA GLY A 43 -12.96 2.90 6.08
C GLY A 43 -11.78 3.84 6.35
N MET A 44 -10.61 3.25 6.62
CA MET A 44 -9.37 4.00 6.91
C MET A 44 -8.70 4.46 5.61
N ASN A 45 -9.10 5.64 5.11
CA ASN A 45 -8.50 6.25 3.93
C ASN A 45 -7.62 7.42 4.35
N PHE A 46 -6.37 7.42 3.90
CA PHE A 46 -5.40 8.48 4.14
C PHE A 46 -4.85 8.98 2.81
N SER A 47 -4.59 10.27 2.70
CA SER A 47 -3.89 10.85 1.55
C SER A 47 -2.63 11.56 2.00
N ILE A 48 -1.58 11.43 1.19
CA ILE A 48 -0.30 12.13 1.37
C ILE A 48 -0.03 12.87 0.08
N GLU A 49 0.06 14.19 0.16
CA GLU A 49 0.40 15.03 -0.97
C GLU A 49 1.90 15.35 -0.94
N MET A 50 2.57 15.09 -2.05
CA MET A 50 3.99 15.37 -2.24
C MET A 50 4.24 15.81 -3.67
N GLU A 51 5.14 16.76 -3.86
CA GLU A 51 5.55 17.19 -5.19
C GLU A 51 6.23 16.07 -5.99
N THR A 52 6.20 16.19 -7.31
CA THR A 52 6.88 15.25 -8.20
C THR A 52 8.38 15.28 -7.95
N GLY A 53 9.01 14.13 -7.87
CA GLY A 53 10.47 14.00 -7.63
C GLY A 53 10.90 14.09 -6.17
N THR A 54 10.00 14.30 -5.21
CA THR A 54 10.32 14.42 -3.78
C THR A 54 10.44 13.10 -3.03
N GLY A 55 10.31 11.96 -3.72
CA GLY A 55 10.50 10.64 -3.14
C GLY A 55 9.22 9.94 -2.68
N LYS A 56 8.05 10.21 -3.27
CA LYS A 56 6.78 9.52 -2.97
C LYS A 56 6.93 8.01 -2.84
N THR A 57 7.61 7.38 -3.81
CA THR A 57 7.85 5.93 -3.82
C THR A 57 8.62 5.46 -2.58
N TYR A 58 9.66 6.19 -2.17
CA TYR A 58 10.41 5.88 -0.97
C TYR A 58 9.52 5.98 0.29
N VAL A 59 8.67 7.01 0.37
CA VAL A 59 7.79 7.23 1.52
C VAL A 59 6.81 6.08 1.67
N TYR A 60 6.10 5.67 0.63
CA TYR A 60 5.15 4.58 0.78
C TYR A 60 5.82 3.21 0.96
N LEU A 61 7.00 2.97 0.36
CA LEU A 61 7.78 1.75 0.64
C LEU A 61 8.21 1.71 2.11
N ARG A 62 8.70 2.83 2.66
CA ARG A 62 8.99 2.94 4.09
C ARG A 62 7.75 2.70 4.94
N THR A 63 6.61 3.28 4.57
CA THR A 63 5.34 3.07 5.29
C THR A 63 4.94 1.60 5.35
N ILE A 64 5.15 0.83 4.28
CA ILE A 64 4.92 -0.62 4.27
C ILE A 64 5.75 -1.31 5.36
N HIS A 65 7.04 -1.02 5.41
CA HIS A 65 7.94 -1.62 6.40
C HIS A 65 7.60 -1.20 7.83
N GLU A 66 7.26 0.07 8.06
CA GLU A 66 6.82 0.58 9.37
C GLU A 66 5.54 -0.12 9.83
N LEU A 67 4.55 -0.26 8.95
CA LEU A 67 3.29 -0.95 9.27
C LEU A 67 3.53 -2.44 9.55
N HIS A 68 4.42 -3.08 8.80
CA HIS A 68 4.81 -4.46 9.05
C HIS A 68 5.51 -4.62 10.41
N GLN A 69 6.48 -3.78 10.71
CA GLN A 69 7.26 -3.84 11.95
C GLN A 69 6.40 -3.55 13.19
N HIS A 70 5.53 -2.54 13.13
CA HIS A 70 4.76 -2.10 14.31
C HIS A 70 3.45 -2.85 14.52
N TYR A 71 2.83 -3.35 13.45
CA TYR A 71 1.50 -3.94 13.50
C TYR A 71 1.43 -5.38 13.00
N GLY A 72 2.52 -5.90 12.44
CA GLY A 72 2.56 -7.25 11.85
C GLY A 72 1.77 -7.39 10.55
N TRP A 73 1.39 -6.27 9.91
CA TRP A 73 0.66 -6.35 8.65
C TRP A 73 1.57 -6.84 7.55
N SER A 74 1.09 -7.80 6.77
CA SER A 74 1.93 -8.52 5.79
C SER A 74 1.41 -8.47 4.35
N LYS A 75 0.21 -7.90 4.09
CA LYS A 75 -0.38 -7.90 2.76
C LYS A 75 -0.58 -6.47 2.24
N PHE A 76 0.20 -6.12 1.22
CA PHE A 76 0.21 -4.78 0.64
C PHE A 76 0.05 -4.84 -0.87
N ILE A 77 -0.78 -3.94 -1.42
CA ILE A 77 -0.99 -3.80 -2.86
C ILE A 77 -0.70 -2.37 -3.27
N ILE A 78 0.25 -2.20 -4.19
CA ILE A 78 0.54 -0.91 -4.80
C ILE A 78 -0.19 -0.87 -6.16
N VAL A 79 -1.21 -0.02 -6.25
CA VAL A 79 -1.98 0.20 -7.48
C VAL A 79 -1.41 1.41 -8.20
N VAL A 80 -1.04 1.21 -9.45
CA VAL A 80 -0.46 2.25 -10.32
C VAL A 80 -1.33 2.46 -11.56
N PRO A 81 -1.34 3.67 -12.14
CA PRO A 81 -2.18 3.98 -13.30
C PRO A 81 -1.68 3.36 -14.61
N SER A 82 -0.38 3.08 -14.74
CA SER A 82 0.21 2.60 -15.99
C SER A 82 1.38 1.64 -15.80
N VAL A 83 1.71 0.94 -16.87
CA VAL A 83 2.89 0.04 -16.91
C VAL A 83 4.19 0.81 -16.71
N ALA A 84 4.31 2.02 -17.27
CA ALA A 84 5.50 2.84 -17.13
C ALA A 84 5.77 3.20 -15.66
N ILE A 85 4.73 3.61 -14.91
CA ILE A 85 4.83 3.91 -13.48
C ILE A 85 5.15 2.62 -12.71
N ARG A 86 4.54 1.49 -13.06
CA ARG A 86 4.85 0.18 -12.46
C ARG A 86 6.34 -0.15 -12.56
N GLU A 87 6.94 -0.01 -13.73
CA GLU A 87 8.38 -0.26 -13.92
C GLU A 87 9.23 0.70 -13.08
N GLY A 88 8.81 1.96 -12.95
CA GLY A 88 9.45 2.94 -12.05
C GLY A 88 9.42 2.51 -10.59
N VAL A 89 8.26 2.03 -10.12
CA VAL A 89 8.10 1.51 -8.75
C VAL A 89 9.00 0.30 -8.52
N LEU A 90 9.04 -0.65 -9.45
CA LEU A 90 9.87 -1.84 -9.35
C LEU A 90 11.37 -1.51 -9.32
N LYS A 91 11.81 -0.57 -10.15
CA LYS A 91 13.19 -0.10 -10.16
C LYS A 91 13.56 0.56 -8.83
N ASN A 92 12.71 1.43 -8.29
CA ASN A 92 12.92 2.06 -6.99
C ASN A 92 12.95 1.03 -5.86
N SER A 93 12.05 0.03 -5.89
CA SER A 93 12.01 -1.06 -4.91
C SER A 93 13.30 -1.88 -4.95
N ALA A 94 13.83 -2.16 -6.13
CA ALA A 94 15.10 -2.88 -6.28
C ALA A 94 16.29 -2.07 -5.74
N ILE A 95 16.36 -0.76 -6.03
CA ILE A 95 17.41 0.14 -5.55
C ILE A 95 17.37 0.28 -4.02
N THR A 96 16.19 0.39 -3.44
CA THR A 96 16.02 0.63 -1.99
C THR A 96 15.96 -0.65 -1.15
N ARG A 97 15.98 -1.83 -1.80
CA ARG A 97 15.81 -3.12 -1.12
C ARG A 97 16.84 -3.36 0.00
N GLU A 98 18.10 -3.14 -0.29
CA GLU A 98 19.18 -3.34 0.69
C GLU A 98 19.10 -2.31 1.82
N HIS A 99 18.78 -1.07 1.49
CA HIS A 99 18.56 -0.01 2.47
C HIS A 99 17.46 -0.38 3.47
N PHE A 100 16.28 -0.78 2.99
CA PHE A 100 15.18 -1.19 3.86
C PHE A 100 15.48 -2.50 4.60
N ALA A 101 16.15 -3.46 3.97
CA ALA A 101 16.56 -4.68 4.63
C ALA A 101 17.46 -4.39 5.85
N ASN A 102 18.40 -3.45 5.72
CA ASN A 102 19.27 -3.07 6.84
C ASN A 102 18.53 -2.25 7.90
N LEU A 103 17.58 -1.40 7.50
CA LEU A 103 16.81 -0.56 8.42
C LEU A 103 15.80 -1.36 9.26
N TYR A 104 15.24 -2.45 8.69
CA TYR A 104 14.15 -3.23 9.30
C TYR A 104 14.53 -4.68 9.61
N ASN A 105 15.81 -4.95 9.91
CA ASN A 105 16.30 -6.27 10.31
C ASN A 105 16.03 -7.39 9.29
N LYS A 106 16.11 -7.07 8.00
CA LYS A 106 15.97 -8.03 6.88
C LYS A 106 14.70 -8.88 6.95
N PRO A 107 13.50 -8.27 6.95
CA PRO A 107 12.28 -9.06 6.96
C PRO A 107 12.23 -9.97 5.73
N GLU A 108 11.73 -11.18 5.90
CA GLU A 108 11.40 -12.04 4.77
C GLU A 108 10.25 -11.41 3.99
N MET A 109 10.50 -11.10 2.72
CA MET A 109 9.51 -10.47 1.88
C MET A 109 9.57 -10.92 0.43
N ASP A 110 8.38 -10.99 -0.18
CA ASP A 110 8.21 -11.27 -1.59
C ASP A 110 7.60 -10.08 -2.31
N TYR A 111 8.09 -9.84 -3.50
CA TYR A 111 7.63 -8.80 -4.39
C TYR A 111 6.99 -9.42 -5.62
N TYR A 112 5.71 -9.15 -5.83
CA TYR A 112 4.96 -9.65 -6.99
C TYR A 112 4.62 -8.53 -7.95
N VAL A 113 4.78 -8.84 -9.22
CA VAL A 113 4.13 -8.07 -10.28
C VAL A 113 2.97 -8.90 -10.77
N TRP A 114 1.75 -8.37 -10.67
CA TRP A 114 0.60 -9.11 -11.18
C TRP A 114 0.76 -9.41 -12.66
N ASP A 115 0.70 -10.69 -12.99
CA ASP A 115 0.73 -11.20 -14.36
C ASP A 115 -0.49 -12.10 -14.58
N SER A 116 -1.34 -11.72 -15.55
CA SER A 116 -2.53 -12.49 -15.91
C SER A 116 -2.22 -13.92 -16.41
N LYS A 117 -1.00 -14.20 -16.80
CA LYS A 117 -0.53 -15.54 -17.19
C LYS A 117 -0.14 -16.39 -15.97
N LYS A 118 0.04 -15.78 -14.81
CA LYS A 118 0.46 -16.44 -13.56
C LYS A 118 -0.59 -16.26 -12.46
N THR A 119 -1.80 -16.73 -12.73
CA THR A 119 -2.96 -16.56 -11.82
C THR A 119 -2.75 -17.15 -10.41
N GLY A 120 -1.88 -18.14 -10.28
CA GLY A 120 -1.47 -18.72 -8.99
C GLY A 120 -0.84 -17.72 -8.02
N GLN A 121 -0.26 -16.62 -8.53
CA GLN A 121 0.33 -15.57 -7.69
C GLN A 121 -0.66 -14.95 -6.69
N ALA A 122 -1.95 -14.85 -7.04
CA ALA A 122 -2.95 -14.33 -6.12
C ALA A 122 -3.17 -15.26 -4.91
N ARG A 123 -3.13 -16.57 -5.13
CA ARG A 123 -3.21 -17.56 -4.05
C ARG A 123 -1.94 -17.56 -3.21
N GLU A 124 -0.78 -17.52 -3.84
CA GLU A 124 0.52 -17.46 -3.17
C GLU A 124 0.62 -16.20 -2.30
N PHE A 125 0.24 -15.03 -2.83
CA PHE A 125 0.10 -13.78 -2.08
C PHE A 125 -0.78 -13.93 -0.85
N ALA A 126 -1.91 -14.65 -0.96
CA ALA A 126 -2.85 -14.81 0.13
C ALA A 126 -2.38 -15.79 1.22
N THR A 127 -1.68 -16.85 0.85
CA THR A 127 -1.35 -17.96 1.75
C THR A 127 0.05 -17.88 2.38
N ASN A 128 0.95 -17.06 1.83
CA ASN A 128 2.28 -16.89 2.39
C ASN A 128 2.22 -15.97 3.63
N ASP A 129 2.88 -16.32 4.72
CA ASP A 129 2.87 -15.58 5.99
C ASP A 129 3.90 -14.45 6.06
N THR A 130 4.83 -14.37 5.10
CA THR A 130 5.85 -13.30 5.05
C THR A 130 5.27 -11.99 4.52
N LEU A 131 6.05 -10.91 4.56
CA LEU A 131 5.66 -9.62 4.00
C LEU A 131 5.48 -9.74 2.48
N GLN A 132 4.26 -9.55 2.01
CA GLN A 132 3.87 -9.69 0.61
C GLN A 132 3.51 -8.33 0.02
N ILE A 133 4.19 -7.93 -1.04
CA ILE A 133 3.95 -6.67 -1.74
C ILE A 133 3.61 -6.97 -3.20
N MET A 134 2.38 -6.67 -3.61
CA MET A 134 1.94 -6.83 -5.00
C MET A 134 1.86 -5.48 -5.70
N VAL A 135 2.51 -5.35 -6.85
CA VAL A 135 2.37 -4.16 -7.71
C VAL A 135 1.47 -4.51 -8.90
N ILE A 136 0.41 -3.73 -9.07
CA ILE A 136 -0.62 -3.98 -10.08
C ILE A 136 -1.06 -2.69 -10.77
N THR A 137 -1.32 -2.75 -12.07
CA THR A 137 -1.97 -1.62 -12.75
C THR A 137 -3.47 -1.66 -12.55
N ILE A 138 -4.10 -0.49 -12.40
CA ILE A 138 -5.55 -0.39 -12.21
C ILE A 138 -6.33 -1.10 -13.34
N ASP A 139 -5.84 -1.03 -14.57
CA ASP A 139 -6.49 -1.66 -15.72
C ASP A 139 -6.43 -3.20 -15.69
N SER A 140 -5.58 -3.79 -14.85
CA SER A 140 -5.48 -5.26 -14.72
C SER A 140 -6.68 -5.88 -14.00
N PHE A 141 -7.45 -5.13 -13.23
CA PHE A 141 -8.58 -5.66 -12.45
C PHE A 141 -9.84 -4.78 -12.48
N ALA A 142 -9.79 -3.58 -13.07
CA ALA A 142 -10.92 -2.65 -13.06
C ALA A 142 -12.13 -3.14 -13.87
N LYS A 143 -11.93 -4.00 -14.87
CA LYS A 143 -13.00 -4.49 -15.75
C LYS A 143 -13.35 -5.95 -15.42
N ALA A 144 -14.64 -6.29 -15.49
CA ALA A 144 -15.13 -7.64 -15.19
C ALA A 144 -14.52 -8.73 -16.10
N GLN A 145 -14.12 -8.38 -17.33
CA GLN A 145 -13.48 -9.31 -18.27
C GLN A 145 -12.00 -9.59 -17.96
N ASN A 146 -11.40 -8.88 -17.02
CA ASN A 146 -10.00 -9.11 -16.65
C ASN A 146 -9.83 -10.49 -15.99
N VAL A 147 -8.68 -11.10 -16.22
CA VAL A 147 -8.35 -12.45 -15.71
C VAL A 147 -8.49 -12.51 -14.18
N MET A 148 -8.14 -11.44 -13.47
CA MET A 148 -8.30 -11.38 -12.01
C MET A 148 -9.74 -11.58 -11.54
N ASN A 149 -10.73 -11.20 -12.36
CA ASN A 149 -12.16 -11.28 -12.07
C ASN A 149 -12.81 -12.55 -12.60
N LYS A 150 -12.09 -13.37 -13.37
CA LYS A 150 -12.65 -14.59 -13.96
C LYS A 150 -12.51 -15.77 -13.03
N GLN A 151 -13.57 -16.59 -13.00
CA GLN A 151 -13.53 -17.88 -12.32
C GLN A 151 -12.60 -18.84 -13.06
N SER A 152 -11.75 -19.55 -12.32
CA SER A 152 -10.92 -20.64 -12.80
C SER A 152 -11.17 -21.89 -11.97
N ASP A 153 -10.60 -23.03 -12.36
CA ASP A 153 -10.71 -24.30 -11.61
C ASP A 153 -10.19 -24.20 -10.18
N TYR A 154 -9.30 -23.23 -9.93
CA TYR A 154 -8.68 -22.97 -8.61
C TYR A 154 -9.32 -21.81 -7.85
N GLY A 155 -10.44 -21.27 -8.34
CA GLY A 155 -11.10 -20.10 -7.78
C GLY A 155 -10.80 -18.82 -8.57
N ARG A 156 -11.44 -17.73 -8.17
CA ARG A 156 -11.22 -16.42 -8.77
C ARG A 156 -10.05 -15.73 -8.07
N PRO A 157 -9.00 -15.27 -8.80
CA PRO A 157 -7.83 -14.63 -8.18
C PRO A 157 -8.18 -13.48 -7.24
N LEU A 158 -9.16 -12.67 -7.60
CA LEU A 158 -9.61 -11.55 -6.77
C LEU A 158 -10.12 -12.00 -5.39
N ASP A 159 -10.74 -13.17 -5.26
CA ASP A 159 -11.29 -13.65 -3.99
C ASP A 159 -10.19 -14.01 -2.99
N PHE A 160 -9.08 -14.53 -3.46
CA PHE A 160 -7.88 -14.75 -2.62
C PHE A 160 -7.34 -13.43 -2.06
N ILE A 161 -7.25 -12.41 -2.90
CA ILE A 161 -6.78 -11.08 -2.50
C ILE A 161 -7.74 -10.45 -1.49
N LYS A 162 -9.05 -10.46 -1.76
CA LYS A 162 -10.08 -9.92 -0.86
C LYS A 162 -10.06 -10.55 0.54
N ALA A 163 -9.77 -11.84 0.60
CA ALA A 163 -9.74 -12.57 1.87
C ALA A 163 -8.57 -12.12 2.78
N THR A 164 -7.56 -11.45 2.24
CA THR A 164 -6.42 -10.97 3.02
C THR A 164 -6.62 -9.61 3.65
N HIS A 165 -7.66 -8.85 3.27
CA HIS A 165 -7.86 -7.46 3.69
C HIS A 165 -6.59 -6.61 3.54
N PRO A 166 -6.06 -6.47 2.31
CA PRO A 166 -4.74 -5.89 2.10
C PRO A 166 -4.74 -4.37 2.34
N VAL A 167 -3.63 -3.84 2.77
CA VAL A 167 -3.40 -2.39 2.71
C VAL A 167 -3.18 -2.00 1.24
N VAL A 168 -4.03 -1.12 0.72
CA VAL A 168 -3.95 -0.67 -0.67
C VAL A 168 -3.34 0.73 -0.73
N ILE A 169 -2.26 0.85 -1.49
CA ILE A 169 -1.55 2.10 -1.75
C ILE A 169 -1.84 2.51 -3.19
N LEU A 170 -2.40 3.70 -3.38
CA LEU A 170 -2.68 4.26 -4.70
C LEU A 170 -1.58 5.26 -5.06
N ASP A 171 -0.81 4.96 -6.09
CA ASP A 171 0.18 5.89 -6.64
C ASP A 171 -0.46 6.70 -7.77
N GLU A 172 -0.41 8.03 -7.71
CA GLU A 172 -1.07 8.96 -8.62
C GLU A 172 -2.61 8.75 -8.69
N PRO A 173 -3.34 8.85 -7.57
CA PRO A 173 -4.78 8.52 -7.49
C PRO A 173 -5.67 9.37 -8.38
N GLN A 174 -5.25 10.59 -8.75
CA GLN A 174 -5.98 11.45 -9.70
C GLN A 174 -6.21 10.79 -11.07
N ASN A 175 -5.37 9.82 -11.43
CA ASN A 175 -5.53 9.05 -12.67
C ASN A 175 -6.52 7.87 -12.52
N MET A 176 -7.13 7.71 -11.33
CA MET A 176 -7.99 6.56 -10.98
C MET A 176 -9.40 6.99 -10.55
N GLU A 177 -9.81 8.22 -10.83
CA GLU A 177 -11.04 8.84 -10.29
C GLU A 177 -12.36 8.38 -10.95
N THR A 178 -12.33 7.53 -11.98
CA THR A 178 -13.57 7.01 -12.57
C THR A 178 -14.29 6.06 -11.60
N ASP A 179 -15.62 6.05 -11.62
CA ASP A 179 -16.44 5.18 -10.74
C ASP A 179 -16.09 3.71 -10.91
N ILE A 180 -15.79 3.24 -12.12
CA ILE A 180 -15.36 1.87 -12.40
C ILE A 180 -14.08 1.55 -11.63
N ARG A 181 -13.10 2.44 -11.64
CA ARG A 181 -11.82 2.25 -10.95
C ARG A 181 -11.95 2.34 -9.44
N ARG A 182 -12.75 3.28 -8.93
CA ARG A 182 -13.07 3.40 -7.50
C ARG A 182 -13.75 2.14 -6.98
N ASN A 183 -14.75 1.63 -7.69
CA ASN A 183 -15.45 0.39 -7.33
C ASN A 183 -14.52 -0.82 -7.38
N ALA A 184 -13.59 -0.87 -8.34
CA ALA A 184 -12.61 -1.94 -8.42
C ALA A 184 -11.66 -1.93 -7.21
N ILE A 185 -11.18 -0.75 -6.79
CA ILE A 185 -10.33 -0.57 -5.61
C ILE A 185 -11.08 -0.99 -4.34
N ALA A 186 -12.33 -0.50 -4.15
CA ALA A 186 -13.19 -0.93 -3.05
C ALA A 186 -13.43 -2.45 -3.07
N GLY A 187 -13.47 -3.02 -4.28
CA GLY A 187 -13.60 -4.46 -4.50
C GLY A 187 -12.40 -5.29 -4.04
N LEU A 188 -11.24 -4.70 -3.75
CA LEU A 188 -10.11 -5.39 -3.11
C LEU A 188 -10.36 -5.65 -1.61
N ASN A 189 -11.36 -5.01 -1.03
CA ASN A 189 -11.76 -5.15 0.37
C ASN A 189 -10.62 -4.76 1.34
N PRO A 190 -10.05 -3.56 1.17
CA PRO A 190 -8.91 -3.11 1.97
C PRO A 190 -9.28 -2.87 3.45
#